data_211d4a1fc22e2ce8dd9949dac5459af4
#
_entry.id   211d4a1fc22e2ce8dd9949dac5459af4
#
_cell.length_a   1.000
_cell.length_b   1.000
_cell.length_c   1.000
_cell.angle_alpha   90.00
_cell.angle_beta   90.00
_cell.angle_gamma   90.00
#
_symmetry.space_group_name_H-M   'P 1'
#
loop_
_entity.id
_entity.type
_entity.pdbx_description
1 polymer ?
#
loop_
_entity_poly.entity_id
_entity_poly.type
_entity_poly.pdbx_seq_one_letter_code
_entity_poly.pdbx_strand_id
1 'polypeptide(L)'
;LIQSAGSLDALAHMEAAEIANICKGIGMAKAATLSAAFELGARALRETLSRQPIQTPEDVYDYLTTAMRWKEKETVLVLLLDTKCRLIKPVEISIGTLNESIAHPRDILRPTVIHNAYGFILAHNHPSGNPAPSRTDDLLTERVRECSKLLGVRFLDHVIIGKPTETTNKNYYSYNHPGGERLKDPGQERTLYH
;
A
#
# COMPACT_ATOMS: atom_id res chain seq x y z
N LEU A 1 -9.91 -12.32 25.22
CA LEU A 1 -9.25 -12.49 23.93
C LEU A 1 -8.57 -11.22 23.47
N ILE A 2 -9.27 -10.07 23.36
CA ILE A 2 -8.68 -8.77 22.94
C ILE A 2 -7.57 -8.35 23.91
N GLN A 3 -7.78 -8.50 25.23
CA GLN A 3 -6.74 -8.21 26.23
C GLN A 3 -5.50 -9.10 26.05
N SER A 4 -5.69 -10.37 25.71
CA SER A 4 -4.57 -11.31 25.49
C SER A 4 -3.81 -11.01 24.19
N ALA A 5 -4.49 -10.49 23.19
CA ALA A 5 -3.89 -10.06 21.93
C ALA A 5 -3.27 -8.65 22.00
N GLY A 6 -3.55 -7.89 23.07
CA GLY A 6 -3.11 -6.51 23.24
C GLY A 6 -4.09 -5.47 22.65
N SER A 7 -4.63 -5.73 21.47
CA SER A 7 -5.62 -4.87 20.81
C SER A 7 -6.53 -5.65 19.86
N LEU A 8 -7.66 -5.05 19.45
CA LEU A 8 -8.52 -5.62 18.40
C LEU A 8 -7.78 -5.72 17.07
N ASP A 9 -6.95 -4.75 16.79
CA ASP A 9 -6.15 -4.68 15.59
C ASP A 9 -5.07 -5.78 15.55
N ALA A 10 -4.34 -5.98 16.63
CA ALA A 10 -3.40 -7.11 16.76
C ALA A 10 -4.12 -8.46 16.58
N LEU A 11 -5.29 -8.62 17.20
CA LEU A 11 -6.11 -9.83 17.07
C LEU A 11 -6.55 -10.07 15.63
N ALA A 12 -6.91 -9.02 14.90
CA ALA A 12 -7.36 -9.12 13.51
C ALA A 12 -6.28 -9.64 12.56
N HIS A 13 -5.01 -9.53 12.95
CA HIS A 13 -3.86 -9.94 12.13
C HIS A 13 -3.22 -11.26 12.57
N MET A 14 -3.73 -11.87 13.64
CA MET A 14 -3.26 -13.17 14.09
C MET A 14 -3.79 -14.30 13.20
N GLU A 15 -2.96 -15.29 12.97
CA GLU A 15 -3.40 -16.53 12.36
C GLU A 15 -4.31 -17.34 13.30
N ALA A 16 -5.17 -18.18 12.72
CA ALA A 16 -6.10 -18.99 13.51
C ALA A 16 -5.40 -19.85 14.59
N ALA A 17 -4.20 -20.35 14.29
CA ALA A 17 -3.40 -21.11 15.25
C ALA A 17 -2.95 -20.28 16.44
N GLU A 18 -2.56 -19.02 16.22
CA GLU A 18 -2.16 -18.08 17.26
C GLU A 18 -3.37 -17.70 18.14
N ILE A 19 -4.51 -17.38 17.50
CA ILE A 19 -5.77 -17.08 18.22
C ILE A 19 -6.20 -18.24 19.13
N ALA A 20 -6.06 -19.49 18.65
CA ALA A 20 -6.41 -20.66 19.45
C ALA A 20 -5.51 -20.84 20.67
N ASN A 21 -4.27 -20.38 20.62
CA ASN A 21 -3.27 -20.54 21.68
C ASN A 21 -3.29 -19.44 22.75
N ILE A 22 -3.75 -18.23 22.41
CA ILE A 22 -3.69 -17.08 23.34
C ILE A 22 -4.81 -17.07 24.39
N CYS A 23 -5.86 -17.89 24.25
CA CYS A 23 -6.99 -17.85 25.17
C CYS A 23 -7.62 -19.24 25.39
N LYS A 24 -7.75 -19.65 26.66
CA LYS A 24 -8.46 -20.89 27.02
C LYS A 24 -9.93 -20.81 26.57
N GLY A 25 -10.44 -21.89 25.99
CA GLY A 25 -11.85 -22.00 25.53
C GLY A 25 -12.09 -21.58 24.07
N ILE A 26 -11.05 -21.14 23.38
CA ILE A 26 -11.09 -20.92 21.95
C ILE A 26 -10.33 -22.04 21.27
N GLY A 27 -11.08 -23.02 20.75
CA GLY A 27 -10.51 -24.08 19.90
C GLY A 27 -10.33 -23.60 18.47
N MET A 28 -9.63 -24.41 17.66
CA MET A 28 -9.30 -24.11 16.26
C MET A 28 -10.50 -23.66 15.42
N ALA A 29 -11.67 -24.29 15.60
CA ALA A 29 -12.88 -23.93 14.84
C ALA A 29 -13.34 -22.48 15.10
N LYS A 30 -13.36 -22.07 16.38
CA LYS A 30 -13.72 -20.69 16.74
C LYS A 30 -12.65 -19.69 16.30
N ALA A 31 -11.38 -20.06 16.41
CA ALA A 31 -10.26 -19.22 15.96
C ALA A 31 -10.31 -19.01 14.44
N ALA A 32 -10.55 -20.06 13.67
CA ALA A 32 -10.72 -19.98 12.22
C ALA A 32 -11.92 -19.09 11.82
N THR A 33 -13.03 -19.21 12.54
CA THR A 33 -14.21 -18.34 12.30
C THR A 33 -13.90 -16.86 12.56
N LEU A 34 -13.17 -16.56 13.62
CA LEU A 34 -12.76 -15.19 13.93
C LEU A 34 -11.80 -14.64 12.87
N SER A 35 -10.77 -15.40 12.51
CA SER A 35 -9.82 -15.01 11.46
C SER A 35 -10.54 -14.76 10.13
N ALA A 36 -11.47 -15.64 9.73
CA ALA A 36 -12.28 -15.45 8.54
C ALA A 36 -13.17 -14.20 8.60
N ALA A 37 -13.76 -13.90 9.77
CA ALA A 37 -14.60 -12.72 9.95
C ALA A 37 -13.78 -11.43 9.81
N PHE A 38 -12.57 -11.37 10.36
CA PHE A 38 -11.66 -10.24 10.18
C PHE A 38 -11.25 -10.07 8.71
N GLU A 39 -10.90 -11.14 8.03
CA GLU A 39 -10.53 -11.09 6.61
C GLU A 39 -11.69 -10.64 5.73
N LEU A 40 -12.92 -11.12 5.98
CA LEU A 40 -14.12 -10.66 5.26
C LEU A 40 -14.39 -9.18 5.52
N GLY A 41 -14.25 -8.71 6.75
CA GLY A 41 -14.37 -7.30 7.10
C GLY A 41 -13.33 -6.43 6.38
N ALA A 42 -12.08 -6.87 6.35
CA ALA A 42 -11.01 -6.18 5.65
C ALA A 42 -11.25 -6.13 4.12
N ARG A 43 -11.78 -7.22 3.52
CA ARG A 43 -12.15 -7.24 2.08
C ARG A 43 -13.30 -6.27 1.79
N ALA A 44 -14.34 -6.28 2.61
CA ALA A 44 -15.49 -5.38 2.44
C ALA A 44 -15.07 -3.91 2.54
N LEU A 45 -14.19 -3.58 3.50
CA LEU A 45 -13.65 -2.24 3.62
C LEU A 45 -12.82 -1.85 2.40
N ARG A 46 -11.91 -2.72 1.94
CA ARG A 46 -11.11 -2.48 0.72
C ARG A 46 -11.99 -2.27 -0.51
N GLU A 47 -13.05 -3.06 -0.67
CA GLU A 47 -13.99 -2.87 -1.79
C GLU A 47 -14.69 -1.52 -1.72
N THR A 48 -15.09 -1.08 -0.53
CA THR A 48 -15.69 0.24 -0.32
C THR A 48 -14.69 1.36 -0.65
N LEU A 49 -13.47 1.26 -0.14
CA LEU A 49 -12.40 2.25 -0.40
C LEU A 49 -11.98 2.28 -1.87
N SER A 50 -11.93 1.13 -2.56
CA SER A 50 -11.55 1.07 -3.97
C SER A 50 -12.53 1.77 -4.92
N ARG A 51 -13.78 1.99 -4.48
CA ARG A 51 -14.79 2.75 -5.23
C ARG A 51 -14.61 4.25 -5.12
N GLN A 52 -13.90 4.71 -4.09
CA GLN A 52 -13.60 6.13 -3.90
C GLN A 52 -12.36 6.52 -4.73
N PRO A 53 -12.30 7.75 -5.24
CA PRO A 53 -11.09 8.25 -5.86
C PRO A 53 -9.95 8.34 -4.84
N ILE A 54 -8.77 7.87 -5.20
CA ILE A 54 -7.54 8.06 -4.42
C ILE A 54 -7.00 9.45 -4.75
N GLN A 55 -7.17 10.40 -3.84
CA GLN A 55 -6.84 11.81 -4.06
C GLN A 55 -5.71 12.33 -3.20
N THR A 56 -5.39 11.62 -2.14
CA THR A 56 -4.36 11.99 -1.18
C THR A 56 -3.48 10.78 -0.85
N PRO A 57 -2.24 10.99 -0.36
CA PRO A 57 -1.43 9.90 0.18
C PRO A 57 -2.10 9.18 1.36
N GLU A 58 -2.96 9.88 2.07
CA GLU A 58 -3.75 9.33 3.18
C GLU A 58 -4.76 8.30 2.69
N ASP A 59 -5.42 8.53 1.54
CA ASP A 59 -6.31 7.56 0.91
C ASP A 59 -5.54 6.28 0.53
N VAL A 60 -4.28 6.42 0.07
CA VAL A 60 -3.38 5.30 -0.20
C VAL A 60 -3.08 4.51 1.07
N TYR A 61 -2.75 5.23 2.16
CA TYR A 61 -2.47 4.63 3.45
C TYR A 61 -3.69 3.86 3.98
N ASP A 62 -4.88 4.48 3.95
CA ASP A 62 -6.11 3.85 4.42
C ASP A 62 -6.48 2.60 3.61
N TYR A 63 -6.27 2.63 2.29
CA TYR A 63 -6.49 1.49 1.43
C TYR A 63 -5.52 0.33 1.71
N LEU A 64 -4.23 0.65 1.91
CA LEU A 64 -3.17 -0.35 2.02
C LEU A 64 -2.86 -0.79 3.45
N THR A 65 -3.23 0.00 4.46
CA THR A 65 -2.82 -0.26 5.84
C THR A 65 -3.26 -1.65 6.32
N THR A 66 -4.47 -2.09 5.94
CA THR A 66 -4.97 -3.43 6.30
C THR A 66 -4.25 -4.57 5.60
N ALA A 67 -3.61 -4.31 4.45
CA ALA A 67 -2.97 -5.35 3.65
C ALA A 67 -1.45 -5.40 3.83
N MET A 68 -0.83 -4.28 4.15
CA MET A 68 0.63 -4.13 4.11
C MET A 68 1.29 -3.92 5.47
N ARG A 69 0.61 -3.29 6.41
CA ARG A 69 1.19 -2.85 7.69
C ARG A 69 1.76 -3.98 8.54
N TRP A 70 1.23 -5.20 8.39
CA TRP A 70 1.65 -6.38 9.16
C TRP A 70 2.53 -7.35 8.38
N LYS A 71 2.85 -7.01 7.12
CA LYS A 71 3.78 -7.85 6.37
C LYS A 71 5.16 -7.77 7.00
N GLU A 72 5.72 -8.93 7.31
CA GLU A 72 7.07 -9.07 7.86
C GLU A 72 8.15 -8.82 6.82
N LYS A 73 7.79 -8.92 5.54
CA LYS A 73 8.67 -8.67 4.41
C LYS A 73 8.25 -7.38 3.71
N GLU A 74 9.24 -6.66 3.23
CA GLU A 74 9.00 -5.54 2.34
C GLU A 74 8.26 -6.02 1.09
N THR A 75 7.16 -5.38 0.78
CA THR A 75 6.31 -5.69 -0.36
C THR A 75 6.04 -4.42 -1.13
N VAL A 76 6.26 -4.47 -2.43
CA VAL A 76 5.96 -3.36 -3.34
C VAL A 76 4.65 -3.61 -4.06
N LEU A 77 3.79 -2.62 -4.06
CA LEU A 77 2.51 -2.59 -4.79
C LEU A 77 2.48 -1.44 -5.79
N VAL A 78 1.87 -1.69 -6.92
CA VAL A 78 1.51 -0.67 -7.90
C VAL A 78 -0.01 -0.54 -7.92
N LEU A 79 -0.52 0.63 -7.54
CA LEU A 79 -1.93 0.96 -7.62
C LEU A 79 -2.20 1.60 -8.98
N LEU A 80 -2.92 0.87 -9.83
CA LEU A 80 -3.29 1.33 -11.17
C LEU A 80 -4.57 2.16 -11.09
N LEU A 81 -4.54 3.38 -11.65
CA LEU A 81 -5.65 4.33 -11.55
C LEU A 81 -6.21 4.71 -12.93
N ASP A 82 -7.54 4.94 -12.95
CA ASP A 82 -8.23 5.50 -14.10
C ASP A 82 -8.11 7.05 -14.15
N THR A 83 -8.68 7.67 -15.19
CA THR A 83 -8.69 9.13 -15.38
C THR A 83 -9.43 9.91 -14.29
N LYS A 84 -10.20 9.23 -13.43
CA LYS A 84 -10.90 9.80 -12.28
C LYS A 84 -10.20 9.47 -10.96
N CYS A 85 -8.95 9.02 -11.03
CA CYS A 85 -8.15 8.57 -9.88
C CYS A 85 -8.80 7.41 -9.11
N ARG A 86 -9.66 6.61 -9.72
CA ARG A 86 -10.23 5.42 -9.09
C ARG A 86 -9.34 4.22 -9.35
N LEU A 87 -9.24 3.36 -8.36
CA LEU A 87 -8.43 2.16 -8.43
C LEU A 87 -8.99 1.17 -9.47
N ILE A 88 -8.19 0.88 -10.50
CA ILE A 88 -8.45 -0.19 -11.45
C ILE A 88 -8.07 -1.52 -10.81
N LYS A 89 -6.83 -1.59 -10.27
CA LYS A 89 -6.28 -2.81 -9.70
C LYS A 89 -5.01 -2.53 -8.90
N PRO A 90 -4.83 -3.15 -7.71
CA PRO A 90 -3.53 -3.26 -7.07
C PRO A 90 -2.74 -4.42 -7.70
N VAL A 91 -1.47 -4.23 -7.95
CA VAL A 91 -0.57 -5.26 -8.47
C VAL A 91 0.64 -5.38 -7.56
N GLU A 92 0.82 -6.55 -6.95
CA GLU A 92 1.99 -6.85 -6.14
C GLU A 92 3.18 -7.14 -7.07
N ILE A 93 4.27 -6.44 -6.85
CA ILE A 93 5.52 -6.65 -7.57
C ILE A 93 6.38 -7.56 -6.71
N SER A 94 6.68 -8.75 -7.23
CA SER A 94 7.55 -9.69 -6.55
C SER A 94 8.95 -9.09 -6.41
N ILE A 95 9.43 -8.96 -5.19
CA ILE A 95 10.81 -8.60 -4.91
C ILE A 95 11.58 -9.90 -4.74
N GLY A 96 12.68 -10.02 -5.45
CA GLY A 96 13.63 -11.11 -5.27
C GLY A 96 14.19 -11.13 -3.85
N THR A 97 14.68 -12.28 -3.43
CA THR A 97 15.24 -12.54 -2.09
C THR A 97 16.30 -11.56 -1.65
N LEU A 98 16.27 -11.22 -0.40
CA LEU A 98 17.17 -10.55 0.59
C LEU A 98 18.50 -9.86 0.15
N ASN A 99 19.01 -10.01 -1.06
CA ASN A 99 20.26 -9.43 -1.53
C ASN A 99 20.21 -8.71 -2.87
N GLU A 100 19.06 -8.69 -3.55
CA GLU A 100 18.95 -7.98 -4.83
C GLU A 100 17.78 -7.01 -4.80
N SER A 101 18.19 -5.75 -4.67
CA SER A 101 17.56 -4.60 -5.30
C SER A 101 16.06 -4.66 -5.59
N ILE A 102 15.31 -3.92 -4.81
CA ILE A 102 14.28 -3.00 -5.29
C ILE A 102 13.70 -3.42 -6.65
N ALA A 103 12.40 -3.46 -6.70
CA ALA A 103 11.63 -3.69 -7.92
C ALA A 103 12.23 -2.92 -9.12
N HIS A 104 12.47 -3.62 -10.22
CA HIS A 104 12.99 -2.95 -11.42
C HIS A 104 11.91 -2.06 -12.04
N PRO A 105 12.21 -0.85 -12.53
CA PRO A 105 11.22 0.04 -13.17
C PRO A 105 10.38 -0.65 -14.23
N ARG A 106 10.95 -1.59 -15.00
CA ARG A 106 10.23 -2.41 -15.98
C ARG A 106 9.06 -3.18 -15.35
N ASP A 107 9.26 -3.76 -14.17
CA ASP A 107 8.27 -4.61 -13.51
C ASP A 107 7.15 -3.75 -12.88
N ILE A 108 7.50 -2.54 -12.45
CA ILE A 108 6.55 -1.53 -11.95
C ILE A 108 5.68 -0.97 -13.08
N LEU A 109 6.29 -0.66 -14.23
CA LEU A 109 5.60 0.01 -15.34
C LEU A 109 4.83 -0.97 -16.24
N ARG A 110 5.26 -2.22 -16.33
CA ARG A 110 4.60 -3.25 -17.14
C ARG A 110 3.09 -3.38 -16.87
N PRO A 111 2.61 -3.54 -15.62
CA PRO A 111 1.18 -3.62 -15.35
C PRO A 111 0.43 -2.36 -15.74
N THR A 112 1.04 -1.19 -15.64
CA THR A 112 0.42 0.08 -16.02
C THR A 112 0.10 0.11 -17.51
N VAL A 113 1.03 -0.36 -18.34
CA VAL A 113 0.84 -0.45 -19.80
C VAL A 113 -0.18 -1.54 -20.16
N ILE A 114 -0.07 -2.74 -19.56
CA ILE A 114 -0.98 -3.86 -19.85
C ILE A 114 -2.43 -3.53 -19.54
N HIS A 115 -2.68 -2.80 -18.44
CA HIS A 115 -4.03 -2.46 -18.01
C HIS A 115 -4.53 -1.10 -18.54
N ASN A 116 -3.78 -0.45 -19.46
CA ASN A 116 -4.11 0.88 -19.98
C ASN A 116 -4.45 1.87 -18.85
N ALA A 117 -3.71 1.82 -17.76
CA ALA A 117 -3.94 2.71 -16.64
C ALA A 117 -3.54 4.14 -17.03
N TYR A 118 -4.34 5.11 -16.61
CA TYR A 118 -4.05 6.53 -16.79
C TYR A 118 -2.82 6.97 -16.00
N GLY A 119 -2.67 6.44 -14.83
CA GLY A 119 -1.54 6.69 -13.95
C GLY A 119 -1.43 5.61 -12.89
N PHE A 120 -0.40 5.72 -12.07
CA PHE A 120 -0.17 4.77 -11.00
C PHE A 120 0.49 5.44 -9.79
N ILE A 121 0.28 4.80 -8.64
CA ILE A 121 0.99 5.09 -7.40
C ILE A 121 1.84 3.87 -7.06
N LEU A 122 3.09 4.10 -6.73
CA LEU A 122 3.97 3.09 -6.15
C LEU A 122 3.78 3.12 -4.63
N ALA A 123 3.69 1.98 -3.99
CA ALA A 123 3.64 1.89 -2.55
C ALA A 123 4.44 0.69 -2.05
N HIS A 124 5.09 0.83 -0.90
CA HIS A 124 5.71 -0.30 -0.21
C HIS A 124 5.63 -0.10 1.31
N ASN A 125 5.77 -1.20 2.04
CA ASN A 125 5.82 -1.16 3.50
C ASN A 125 7.25 -1.29 3.99
N HIS A 126 7.56 -0.61 5.09
CA HIS A 126 8.76 -0.87 5.87
C HIS A 126 8.41 -1.77 7.06
N PRO A 127 8.92 -3.00 7.13
CA PRO A 127 8.68 -3.92 8.27
C PRO A 127 9.12 -3.35 9.62
N SER A 128 10.12 -2.47 9.63
CA SER A 128 10.56 -1.72 10.82
C SER A 128 9.47 -0.82 11.41
N GLY A 129 8.47 -0.44 10.60
CA GLY A 129 7.41 0.50 10.97
C GLY A 129 7.77 1.97 10.78
N ASN A 130 9.04 2.30 10.52
CA ASN A 130 9.44 3.68 10.21
C ASN A 130 9.28 3.95 8.70
N PRO A 131 8.41 4.89 8.27
CA PRO A 131 8.19 5.18 6.86
C PRO A 131 9.26 6.09 6.24
N ALA A 132 10.29 6.48 6.99
CA ALA A 132 11.36 7.32 6.43
C ALA A 132 12.03 6.62 5.24
N PRO A 133 12.17 7.31 4.09
CA PRO A 133 12.74 6.72 2.90
C PRO A 133 14.21 6.37 3.09
N SER A 134 14.63 5.27 2.51
CA SER A 134 16.03 4.91 2.35
C SER A 134 16.61 5.55 1.08
N ARG A 135 17.96 5.60 0.99
CA ARG A 135 18.62 6.02 -0.25
C ARG A 135 18.20 5.16 -1.45
N THR A 136 17.88 3.94 -1.21
CA THR A 136 17.47 2.98 -2.22
C THR A 136 16.07 3.32 -2.75
N ASP A 137 15.17 3.75 -1.87
CA ASP A 137 13.83 4.23 -2.25
C ASP A 137 13.90 5.52 -3.07
N ASP A 138 14.84 6.42 -2.72
CA ASP A 138 15.09 7.64 -3.48
C ASP A 138 15.51 7.32 -4.91
N LEU A 139 16.49 6.42 -5.07
CA LEU A 139 16.98 6.00 -6.38
C LEU A 139 15.91 5.29 -7.21
N LEU A 140 15.11 4.44 -6.58
CA LEU A 140 13.98 3.77 -7.26
C LEU A 140 12.96 4.81 -7.74
N THR A 141 12.57 5.71 -6.86
CA THR A 141 11.58 6.75 -7.15
C THR A 141 12.00 7.59 -8.34
N GLU A 142 13.26 8.03 -8.38
CA GLU A 142 13.78 8.83 -9.47
C GLU A 142 13.79 8.04 -10.80
N ARG A 143 14.29 6.81 -10.80
CA ARG A 143 14.30 5.95 -11.99
C ARG A 143 12.89 5.68 -12.52
N VAL A 144 11.94 5.40 -11.62
CA VAL A 144 10.54 5.18 -12.00
C VAL A 144 9.95 6.44 -12.61
N ARG A 145 10.22 7.61 -12.04
CA ARG A 145 9.78 8.91 -12.55
C ARG A 145 10.31 9.17 -13.96
N GLU A 146 11.60 8.96 -14.20
CA GLU A 146 12.22 9.12 -15.51
C GLU A 146 11.63 8.16 -16.55
N CYS A 147 11.54 6.87 -16.22
CA CYS A 147 10.98 5.86 -17.12
C CYS A 147 9.50 6.13 -17.42
N SER A 148 8.73 6.60 -16.46
CA SER A 148 7.31 6.95 -16.62
C SER A 148 7.13 8.10 -17.62
N LYS A 149 7.97 9.13 -17.55
CA LYS A 149 7.97 10.24 -18.50
C LYS A 149 8.24 9.76 -19.93
N LEU A 150 9.22 8.86 -20.10
CA LEU A 150 9.55 8.30 -21.41
C LEU A 150 8.41 7.48 -22.02
N LEU A 151 7.66 6.75 -21.18
CA LEU A 151 6.52 5.94 -21.61
C LEU A 151 5.21 6.73 -21.72
N GLY A 152 5.19 8.00 -21.33
CA GLY A 152 3.98 8.81 -21.32
C GLY A 152 2.95 8.35 -20.27
N VAL A 153 3.39 7.63 -19.23
CA VAL A 153 2.54 7.14 -18.14
C VAL A 153 2.69 8.05 -16.92
N ARG A 154 1.61 8.37 -16.25
CA ARG A 154 1.62 9.28 -15.11
C ARG A 154 2.02 8.57 -13.82
N PHE A 155 3.17 8.93 -13.28
CA PHE A 155 3.61 8.56 -11.94
C PHE A 155 3.08 9.60 -10.95
N LEU A 156 2.06 9.24 -10.17
CA LEU A 156 1.35 10.18 -9.30
C LEU A 156 2.07 10.36 -7.97
N ASP A 157 2.50 9.27 -7.34
CA ASP A 157 3.19 9.30 -6.05
C ASP A 157 3.96 8.01 -5.77
N HIS A 158 4.84 8.09 -4.78
CA HIS A 158 5.43 6.94 -4.09
C HIS A 158 5.16 7.09 -2.60
N VAL A 159 4.44 6.12 -2.03
CA VAL A 159 4.00 6.15 -0.63
C VAL A 159 4.61 4.99 0.13
N ILE A 160 5.32 5.30 1.20
CA ILE A 160 5.91 4.31 2.11
C ILE A 160 4.99 4.15 3.32
N ILE A 161 4.57 2.91 3.58
CA ILE A 161 3.66 2.57 4.67
C ILE A 161 4.44 2.15 5.90
N GLY A 162 4.31 2.93 6.98
CA GLY A 162 4.83 2.59 8.29
C GLY A 162 3.77 1.97 9.20
N LYS A 163 4.16 1.62 10.43
CA LYS A 163 3.25 1.16 11.47
C LYS A 163 2.78 2.34 12.30
N PRO A 164 1.51 2.41 12.74
CA PRO A 164 1.06 3.42 13.68
C PRO A 164 1.91 3.40 14.95
N THR A 165 2.08 4.56 15.55
CA THR A 165 2.74 4.73 16.84
C THR A 165 1.71 5.17 17.87
N GLU A 166 2.10 5.23 19.13
CA GLU A 166 1.21 5.75 20.21
C GLU A 166 0.76 7.19 19.97
N THR A 167 1.56 7.95 19.24
CA THR A 167 1.31 9.38 18.97
C THR A 167 0.74 9.67 17.59
N THR A 168 0.78 8.69 16.67
CA THR A 168 0.39 8.90 15.27
C THR A 168 -0.42 7.71 14.77
N ASN A 169 -1.73 7.92 14.53
CA ASN A 169 -2.62 6.88 14.01
C ASN A 169 -2.31 6.50 12.56
N LYS A 170 -1.76 7.44 11.78
CA LYS A 170 -1.37 7.24 10.39
C LYS A 170 0.11 7.54 10.25
N ASN A 171 0.88 6.55 9.82
CA ASN A 171 2.32 6.65 9.70
C ASN A 171 2.75 6.25 8.28
N TYR A 172 2.95 7.25 7.44
CA TYR A 172 3.39 7.08 6.06
C TYR A 172 4.30 8.22 5.62
N TYR A 173 5.02 8.00 4.54
CA TYR A 173 5.78 9.02 3.84
C TYR A 173 5.31 9.08 2.38
N SER A 174 5.18 10.28 1.81
CA SER A 174 4.86 10.52 0.40
C SER A 174 5.97 11.34 -0.24
N TYR A 175 6.41 10.93 -1.40
CA TYR A 175 7.47 11.62 -2.15
C TYR A 175 6.99 12.89 -2.85
N ASN A 176 5.76 12.89 -3.35
CA ASN A 176 5.25 14.00 -4.12
C ASN A 176 4.36 14.94 -3.30
N HIS A 177 3.88 14.47 -2.14
CA HIS A 177 2.93 15.20 -1.29
C HIS A 177 3.26 15.07 0.20
N PRO A 178 4.45 15.55 0.63
CA PRO A 178 4.92 15.35 2.01
C PRO A 178 4.03 16.00 3.07
N GLY A 179 3.17 16.95 2.69
CA GLY A 179 2.19 17.61 3.56
C GLY A 179 0.78 17.02 3.54
N GLY A 180 0.57 15.88 2.87
CA GLY A 180 -0.78 15.30 2.72
C GLY A 180 -1.67 16.06 1.74
N GLU A 181 -1.08 16.90 0.88
CA GLU A 181 -1.81 17.64 -0.14
C GLU A 181 -2.50 16.70 -1.14
N ARG A 182 -3.54 17.22 -1.79
CA ARG A 182 -4.25 16.45 -2.81
C ARG A 182 -3.31 16.08 -3.95
N LEU A 183 -3.37 14.81 -4.40
CA LEU A 183 -2.65 14.33 -5.57
C LEU A 183 -2.99 15.24 -6.75
N LYS A 184 -2.02 16.02 -7.19
CA LYS A 184 -2.22 16.95 -8.32
C LYS A 184 -2.51 16.12 -9.55
N ASP A 185 -3.64 16.39 -10.20
CA ASP A 185 -3.88 15.89 -11.54
C ASP A 185 -2.83 16.55 -12.46
N PRO A 186 -1.85 15.79 -12.97
CA PRO A 186 -0.86 16.35 -13.88
C PRO A 186 -1.47 16.81 -15.21
N GLY A 187 -2.79 16.65 -15.39
CA GLY A 187 -3.54 17.20 -16.53
C GLY A 187 -3.87 18.69 -16.42
N GLN A 188 -3.69 19.32 -15.26
CA GLN A 188 -3.87 20.76 -15.12
C GLN A 188 -2.65 21.60 -15.53
N GLU A 189 -1.49 20.99 -15.71
CA GLU A 189 -0.36 21.63 -16.39
C GLU A 189 -0.44 21.44 -17.92
N ARG A 190 -1.61 21.68 -18.50
CA ARG A 190 -1.72 21.87 -19.96
C ARG A 190 -1.29 23.29 -20.29
N THR A 191 0.01 23.51 -20.37
CA THR A 191 0.54 24.55 -21.22
C THR A 191 1.91 24.10 -21.71
N LEU A 192 2.08 24.17 -23.02
CA LEU A 192 3.31 24.01 -23.78
C LEU A 192 3.59 22.62 -24.37
N TYR A 193 2.77 22.19 -25.34
CA TYR A 193 3.28 21.68 -26.61
C TYR A 193 2.30 22.17 -27.70
N HIS A 194 2.60 23.36 -28.23
CA HIS A 194 2.23 23.78 -29.58
C HIS A 194 3.42 23.54 -30.47
#